data_81cd1177bc28f75f95da9b739e2b2698
#
_entry.id   81cd1177bc28f75f95da9b739e2b2698
#
_cell.length_a   1.000
_cell.length_b   1.000
_cell.length_c   1.000
_cell.angle_alpha   90.00
_cell.angle_beta   90.00
_cell.angle_gamma   90.00
#
_symmetry.space_group_name_H-M   'P 1'
#
loop_
_entity.id
_entity.type
_entity.pdbx_description
1 polymer ?
#
loop_
_entity_poly.entity_id
_entity_poly.type
_entity_poly.pdbx_seq_one_letter_code
_entity_poly.pdbx_strand_id
1 'polypeptide(L)'
;MELKCVVAIVRPGLAEVLERKLGAIDIHGVTVTRVRGFGAHPNLFADDWTREHIKIEIFVQAESVDALIKTIMDIAHVGEAGNGGVAVMPVEKFFPRSQPVRVDSLIRRACRRSSGA
;
A
#
# COMPACT_ATOMS: atom_id res chain seq x y z
N MET A 1 21.41 -6.71 1.75
CA MET A 1 20.29 -5.85 1.34
C MET A 1 19.25 -5.84 2.43
N GLU A 2 18.94 -4.67 2.96
CA GLU A 2 17.94 -4.56 3.99
C GLU A 2 16.60 -4.18 3.37
N LEU A 3 15.58 -4.95 3.68
CA LEU A 3 14.23 -4.70 3.19
C LEU A 3 13.33 -4.23 4.31
N LYS A 4 12.36 -3.41 3.95
CA LYS A 4 11.29 -2.99 4.82
C LYS A 4 9.96 -3.30 4.17
N CYS A 5 8.93 -3.44 4.98
CA CYS A 5 7.56 -3.56 4.49
C CYS A 5 6.81 -2.29 4.83
N VAL A 6 6.32 -1.61 3.81
CA VAL A 6 5.49 -0.42 3.98
C VAL A 6 4.04 -0.84 3.81
N VAL A 7 3.23 -0.57 4.81
CA VAL A 7 1.81 -0.89 4.79
C VAL A 7 1.03 0.42 4.76
N ALA A 8 0.18 0.57 3.78
CA ALA A 8 -0.66 1.75 3.65
C ALA A 8 -2.12 1.34 3.54
N ILE A 9 -2.99 2.06 4.23
CA ILE A 9 -4.43 1.89 4.12
C ILE A 9 -4.98 3.15 3.50
N VAL A 10 -5.57 3.02 2.31
CA VAL A 10 -6.00 4.16 1.51
C VAL A 10 -7.37 3.90 0.91
N ARG A 11 -7.99 4.94 0.38
CA ARG A 11 -9.26 4.83 -0.32
C ARG A 11 -9.12 4.00 -1.60
N PRO A 12 -10.12 3.20 -1.94
CA PRO A 12 -10.02 2.33 -3.13
C PRO A 12 -9.75 3.08 -4.43
N GLY A 13 -10.28 4.28 -4.57
CA GLY A 13 -10.11 5.06 -5.78
C GLY A 13 -8.69 5.52 -6.08
N LEU A 14 -7.78 5.35 -5.13
CA LEU A 14 -6.39 5.79 -5.32
C LEU A 14 -5.49 4.72 -5.93
N ALA A 15 -6.02 3.51 -6.17
CA ALA A 15 -5.20 2.42 -6.65
C ALA A 15 -4.50 2.72 -7.98
N GLU A 16 -5.20 3.33 -8.92
CA GLU A 16 -4.63 3.62 -10.24
C GLU A 16 -3.53 4.68 -10.16
N VAL A 17 -3.75 5.70 -9.34
CA VAL A 17 -2.76 6.76 -9.17
C VAL A 17 -1.51 6.20 -8.52
N LEU A 18 -1.68 5.37 -7.50
CA LEU A 18 -0.56 4.72 -6.83
C LEU A 18 0.21 3.82 -7.79
N GLU A 19 -0.48 3.05 -8.61
CA GLU A 19 0.16 2.20 -9.60
C GLU A 19 1.12 2.99 -10.49
N ARG A 20 0.66 4.11 -11.01
CA ARG A 20 1.48 4.94 -11.89
C ARG A 20 2.69 5.52 -11.18
N LYS A 21 2.50 5.99 -9.96
CA LYS A 21 3.59 6.64 -9.21
C LYS A 21 4.57 5.64 -8.64
N LEU A 22 4.10 4.49 -8.19
CA LEU A 22 4.98 3.47 -7.63
C LEU A 22 5.85 2.79 -8.68
N GLY A 23 5.46 2.84 -9.93
CA GLY A 23 6.26 2.28 -11.02
C GLY A 23 7.62 2.91 -11.17
N ALA A 24 7.83 4.12 -10.63
CA ALA A 24 9.12 4.80 -10.67
C ALA A 24 10.05 4.40 -9.53
N ILE A 25 9.57 3.63 -8.58
CA ILE A 25 10.34 3.21 -7.40
C ILE A 25 10.66 1.72 -7.53
N ASP A 26 11.88 1.35 -7.16
CA ASP A 26 12.31 -0.04 -7.21
C ASP A 26 11.62 -0.82 -6.06
N ILE A 27 10.65 -1.64 -6.43
CA ILE A 27 9.81 -2.36 -5.48
C ILE A 27 9.96 -3.86 -5.71
N HIS A 28 10.14 -4.60 -4.62
CA HIS A 28 10.31 -6.05 -4.68
C HIS A 28 9.00 -6.83 -4.70
N GLY A 29 7.92 -6.25 -4.20
CA GLY A 29 6.63 -6.91 -4.27
C GLY A 29 5.53 -6.00 -3.73
N VAL A 30 4.32 -6.21 -4.23
CA VAL A 30 3.14 -5.44 -3.81
C VAL A 30 1.98 -6.39 -3.62
N THR A 31 1.31 -6.25 -2.50
CA THR A 31 0.04 -6.95 -2.23
C THR A 31 -1.04 -5.92 -1.99
N VAL A 32 -2.18 -6.11 -2.62
CA VAL A 32 -3.34 -5.23 -2.45
C VAL A 32 -4.50 -6.05 -1.94
N THR A 33 -5.10 -5.62 -0.84
CA THR A 33 -6.21 -6.32 -0.19
C THR A 33 -7.32 -5.33 0.13
N ARG A 34 -8.56 -5.70 -0.11
CA ARG A 34 -9.71 -4.93 0.36
C ARG A 34 -9.90 -5.21 1.84
N VAL A 35 -10.08 -4.15 2.62
CA VAL A 35 -10.22 -4.27 4.06
C VAL A 35 -11.37 -3.41 4.58
N ARG A 36 -11.92 -3.84 5.69
CA ARG A 36 -12.85 -3.07 6.50
C ARG A 36 -12.38 -3.14 7.93
N GLY A 37 -12.60 -2.07 8.66
CA GLY A 37 -12.25 -2.11 10.05
C GLY A 37 -12.31 -0.76 10.71
N PHE A 38 -12.10 -0.77 12.00
CA PHE A 38 -11.95 0.43 12.78
C PHE A 38 -10.78 0.21 13.73
N GLY A 39 -10.08 1.29 14.01
CA GLY A 39 -8.95 1.21 14.90
C GLY A 39 -9.22 1.90 16.22
N ALA A 40 -8.23 1.89 17.09
CA ALA A 40 -8.27 2.65 18.33
C ALA A 40 -8.36 4.16 18.06
N HIS A 41 -7.91 4.58 16.86
CA HIS A 41 -7.97 5.97 16.42
C HIS A 41 -9.07 6.11 15.37
N PRO A 42 -10.10 6.93 15.62
CA PRO A 42 -11.17 7.13 14.64
C PRO A 42 -10.67 7.63 13.30
N ASN A 43 -9.61 8.43 13.30
CA ASN A 43 -9.09 9.01 12.06
C ASN A 43 -8.47 8.00 11.10
N LEU A 44 -8.15 6.79 11.57
CA LEU A 44 -7.52 5.79 10.73
C LEU A 44 -8.49 5.22 9.69
N PHE A 45 -9.76 5.06 10.08
CA PHE A 45 -10.78 4.46 9.23
C PHE A 45 -11.99 5.38 9.05
N ALA A 46 -11.80 6.69 9.20
CA ALA A 46 -12.89 7.66 9.16
C ALA A 46 -13.92 7.38 10.27
N ASP A 47 -15.07 7.97 10.13
CA ASP A 47 -16.16 7.80 11.08
C ASP A 47 -16.98 6.54 10.80
N ASP A 48 -16.77 5.96 9.63
CA ASP A 48 -17.56 4.81 9.20
C ASP A 48 -16.66 3.61 8.99
N TRP A 49 -16.60 2.76 9.99
CA TRP A 49 -15.82 1.54 9.94
C TRP A 49 -16.34 0.54 8.90
N THR A 50 -17.55 0.73 8.40
CA THR A 50 -18.10 -0.15 7.38
C THR A 50 -17.56 0.18 5.99
N ARG A 51 -16.96 1.35 5.82
CA ARG A 51 -16.37 1.73 4.54
C ARG A 51 -15.19 0.84 4.20
N GLU A 52 -15.15 0.45 2.95
CA GLU A 52 -14.03 -0.32 2.46
C GLU A 52 -12.84 0.60 2.16
N HIS A 53 -11.68 0.08 2.47
CA HIS A 53 -10.41 0.67 2.08
C HIS A 53 -9.59 -0.40 1.38
N ILE A 54 -8.47 -0.01 0.80
CA ILE A 54 -7.48 -0.98 0.35
C ILE A 54 -6.26 -0.91 1.25
N LYS A 55 -5.71 -2.07 1.53
CA LYS A 55 -4.46 -2.21 2.24
C LYS A 55 -3.40 -2.60 1.23
N ILE A 56 -2.35 -1.81 1.15
CA ILE A 56 -1.24 -2.06 0.25
C ILE A 56 -0.02 -2.41 1.09
N GLU A 57 0.59 -3.54 0.79
CA GLU A 57 1.81 -3.97 1.45
C GLU A 57 2.92 -4.02 0.41
N ILE A 58 4.00 -3.28 0.64
CA ILE A 58 5.06 -3.08 -0.33
C ILE A 58 6.39 -3.44 0.29
N PHE A 59 7.12 -4.34 -0.35
CA PHE A 59 8.48 -4.67 0.07
C PHE A 59 9.45 -3.83 -0.73
N VAL A 60 10.23 -3.00 -0.03
CA VAL A 60 11.19 -2.09 -0.66
C VAL A 60 12.51 -2.14 0.09
N GLN A 61 13.56 -1.71 -0.57
CA GLN A 61 14.84 -1.52 0.09
C GLN A 61 14.75 -0.38 1.08
N ALA A 62 15.50 -0.49 2.16
CA ALA A 62 15.46 0.50 3.24
C ALA A 62 15.72 1.92 2.74
N GLU A 63 16.62 2.08 1.79
CA GLU A 63 16.95 3.39 1.24
C GLU A 63 15.84 4.01 0.39
N SER A 64 14.86 3.22 -0.04
CA SER A 64 13.73 3.70 -0.82
C SER A 64 12.50 4.04 0.00
N VAL A 65 12.55 3.78 1.30
CA VAL A 65 11.38 3.94 2.18
C VAL A 65 10.88 5.39 2.20
N ASP A 66 11.80 6.34 2.37
CA ASP A 66 11.39 7.74 2.48
C ASP A 66 10.72 8.25 1.22
N ALA A 67 11.26 7.89 0.05
CA ALA A 67 10.67 8.27 -1.22
C ALA A 67 9.29 7.65 -1.41
N LEU A 68 9.15 6.39 -1.02
CA LEU A 68 7.88 5.69 -1.11
C LEU A 68 6.82 6.30 -0.20
N ILE A 69 7.19 6.57 1.05
CA ILE A 69 6.25 7.18 1.99
C ILE A 69 5.81 8.56 1.51
N LYS A 70 6.75 9.36 1.03
CA LYS A 70 6.42 10.67 0.50
C LYS A 70 5.43 10.57 -0.65
N THR A 71 5.66 9.65 -1.57
CA THR A 71 4.77 9.43 -2.70
C THR A 71 3.37 9.05 -2.23
N ILE A 72 3.27 8.12 -1.30
CA ILE A 72 1.98 7.69 -0.77
C ILE A 72 1.27 8.84 -0.06
N MET A 73 1.98 9.58 0.77
CA MET A 73 1.37 10.67 1.53
C MET A 73 0.91 11.81 0.63
N ASP A 74 1.66 12.11 -0.41
CA ASP A 74 1.28 13.16 -1.36
C ASP A 74 0.02 12.79 -2.14
N ILE A 75 -0.14 11.53 -2.49
CA ILE A 75 -1.30 11.06 -3.25
C ILE A 75 -2.51 10.88 -2.35
N ALA A 76 -2.31 10.24 -1.21
CA ALA A 76 -3.41 9.78 -0.37
C ALA A 76 -3.82 10.77 0.71
N HIS A 77 -3.06 11.85 0.90
CA HIS A 77 -3.29 12.83 1.95
C HIS A 77 -3.44 12.14 3.32
N VAL A 78 -2.54 11.21 3.59
CA VAL A 78 -2.56 10.43 4.83
C VAL A 78 -2.44 11.35 6.04
N GLY A 79 -3.23 11.07 7.05
CA GLY A 79 -3.29 11.91 8.25
C GLY A 79 -4.52 12.78 8.32
N GLU A 80 -5.22 12.99 7.20
CA GLU A 80 -6.51 13.64 7.21
C GLU A 80 -7.59 12.64 7.60
N ALA A 81 -8.69 13.13 8.13
CA ALA A 81 -9.78 12.26 8.55
C ALA A 81 -10.26 11.39 7.39
N GLY A 82 -10.33 10.10 7.62
CA GLY A 82 -10.83 9.16 6.63
C GLY A 82 -9.81 8.65 5.62
N ASN A 83 -8.56 9.08 5.71
CA ASN A 83 -7.57 8.72 4.70
C ASN A 83 -6.56 7.66 5.14
N GLY A 84 -6.82 6.98 6.26
CA GLY A 84 -6.02 5.85 6.68
C GLY A 84 -4.65 6.22 7.24
N GLY A 85 -3.69 5.32 7.09
CA GLY A 85 -2.36 5.52 7.64
C GLY A 85 -1.31 4.74 6.91
N VAL A 86 -0.04 5.01 7.25
CA VAL A 86 1.11 4.32 6.71
C VAL A 86 1.98 3.83 7.86
N ALA A 87 2.40 2.58 7.79
CA ALA A 87 3.32 2.01 8.77
C ALA A 87 4.51 1.39 8.06
N VAL A 88 5.66 1.43 8.71
CA VAL A 88 6.87 0.80 8.20
C VAL A 88 7.28 -0.28 9.18
N MET A 89 7.50 -1.48 8.67
CA MET A 89 7.90 -2.63 9.51
C MET A 89 9.20 -3.22 8.99
N PRO A 90 10.05 -3.70 9.90
CA PRO A 90 11.26 -4.39 9.48
C PRO A 90 10.92 -5.75 8.88
N VAL A 91 11.71 -6.18 7.91
CA VAL A 91 11.62 -7.51 7.34
C VAL A 91 12.89 -8.27 7.75
N GLU A 92 12.70 -9.30 8.55
CA GLU A 92 13.83 -10.07 9.04
C GLU A 92 14.48 -10.90 7.94
N LYS A 93 13.67 -11.59 7.15
CA LYS A 93 14.12 -12.40 6.03
C LYS A 93 13.13 -12.27 4.89
N PHE A 94 13.64 -12.28 3.66
CA PHE A 94 12.82 -12.19 2.47
C PHE A 94 13.34 -13.16 1.42
N PHE A 95 12.49 -14.04 0.94
CA PHE A 95 12.85 -15.04 -0.06
C PHE A 95 12.11 -14.73 -1.35
N PRO A 96 12.72 -13.95 -2.27
CA PRO A 96 12.05 -13.55 -3.49
C PRO A 96 11.86 -14.72 -4.45
N ARG A 97 10.85 -14.60 -5.32
CA ARG A 97 10.70 -15.53 -6.42
C ARG A 97 11.82 -15.28 -7.43
N SER A 98 12.05 -16.27 -8.26
CA SER A 98 13.19 -16.24 -9.20
C SER A 98 13.06 -15.19 -10.30
N GLN A 99 11.87 -14.66 -10.56
CA GLN A 99 11.68 -13.69 -11.62
C GLN A 99 11.02 -12.42 -11.11
N PRO A 100 11.51 -11.24 -11.57
CA PRO A 100 10.88 -9.99 -11.22
C PRO A 100 9.48 -9.90 -11.83
N VAL A 101 8.57 -9.23 -11.12
CA VAL A 101 7.20 -9.01 -11.58
C VAL A 101 6.96 -7.51 -11.62
N ARG A 102 6.31 -7.04 -12.68
CA ARG A 102 6.02 -5.61 -12.82
C ARG A 102 4.94 -5.21 -11.82
N VAL A 103 5.21 -4.13 -11.10
CA VAL A 103 4.32 -3.66 -10.05
C VAL A 103 2.95 -3.26 -10.58
N ASP A 104 2.91 -2.63 -11.76
CA ASP A 104 1.66 -2.19 -12.35
C ASP A 104 0.70 -3.35 -12.64
N SER A 105 1.22 -4.45 -13.14
CA SER A 105 0.38 -5.63 -13.41
C SER A 105 -0.09 -6.28 -12.12
N LEU A 106 0.71 -6.25 -11.06
CA LEU A 106 0.33 -6.81 -9.77
C LEU A 106 -0.84 -6.05 -9.17
N ILE A 107 -0.77 -4.73 -9.17
CA ILE A 107 -1.83 -3.90 -8.58
C ILE A 107 -3.12 -4.04 -9.37
N ARG A 108 -3.05 -3.99 -10.69
CA ARG A 108 -4.24 -4.17 -11.54
C ARG A 108 -4.92 -5.49 -11.31
N ARG A 109 -4.14 -6.56 -11.24
CA ARG A 109 -4.66 -7.91 -11.05
C ARG A 109 -5.37 -8.03 -9.70
N ALA A 110 -4.76 -7.53 -8.65
CA ALA A 110 -5.31 -7.59 -7.32
C ALA A 110 -6.62 -6.78 -7.22
N CYS A 111 -6.64 -5.59 -7.79
CA CYS A 111 -7.83 -4.74 -7.78
C CYS A 111 -8.98 -5.37 -8.56
N ARG A 112 -8.70 -5.99 -9.69
CA ARG A 112 -9.73 -6.68 -10.49
C ARG A 112 -10.34 -7.85 -9.73
N ARG A 113 -9.53 -8.65 -9.05
CA ARG A 113 -10.05 -9.75 -8.24
C ARG A 113 -10.96 -9.24 -7.13
N SER A 114 -10.55 -8.15 -6.49
CA SER A 114 -11.33 -7.58 -5.40
C SER A 114 -12.67 -7.05 -5.87
N SER A 115 -12.72 -6.46 -7.08
CA SER A 115 -13.96 -5.90 -7.60
C SER A 115 -14.85 -6.94 -8.28
N GLY A 116 -14.30 -8.04 -8.72
CA GLY A 116 -15.04 -9.09 -9.41
C GLY A 116 -15.74 -10.08 -8.51
N ALA A 117 -15.52 -9.97 -7.23
CA ALA A 117 -16.07 -10.91 -6.26
C ALA A 117 -17.56 -10.76 -6.07
#